data_2634fe8d0e41743b99bc9e9689913d2f
#
_entry.id   2634fe8d0e41743b99bc9e9689913d2f
#
_cell.length_a   1.000
_cell.length_b   1.000
_cell.length_c   1.000
_cell.angle_alpha   90.00
_cell.angle_beta   90.00
_cell.angle_gamma   90.00
#
_symmetry.space_group_name_H-M   'P 1'
#
loop_
_entity.id
_entity.type
_entity.pdbx_description
1 polymer ?
#
loop_
_entity_poly.entity_id
_entity_poly.type
_entity_poly.pdbx_seq_one_letter_code
_entity_poly.pdbx_strand_id
1 'polypeptide(L)'
;IKVQMESVPVKLDYLTREIMTLEIEKESLKKEKDEISLKRTEEINKKLASLKEEESILRDKWNEEKNLSVRIKDKQKELETATHNLELAEADYDYEKAAVLKHGTIPKLQEELATLKFNNQNSSLLSNTVDEESIANIISKWTNIPVTKLVGTERDKLLNLENNMKKHVIGQDEAIHLISEAIIRARAGIKDPNRPIGSFMFLGPTGVGKTEIAKTLAYELFDDVRHIVRIDMSEYMESHSVSRLVGAPPGYVGYDEGGQLTEAVRRNPYSIVLFDEIEKAHKDVFNILLQILDDGRITDSQGRTVDFKNTIIIMTSNLGSEYILNKEPNAKELINKELFRTFKPEFLNRIDEIITFNALSKDNIYHIVNNLIKDIEVRLSDKQIKIKLTDKAKDYIIDNSYDEAFGARPIKRYIVKNIESLIANSIIEDKIRFNSTITIDVIDSKFVII
;
A
#
# COMPACT_ATOMS: atom_id res chain seq x y z
N ILE A 1 -17.85 14.44 11.15
CA ILE A 1 -18.55 15.53 10.43
C ILE A 1 -18.27 16.88 11.08
N LYS A 2 -18.55 17.08 12.38
CA LYS A 2 -18.32 18.38 13.04
C LYS A 2 -16.86 18.84 12.91
N VAL A 3 -15.91 17.94 13.08
CA VAL A 3 -14.46 18.18 12.90
C VAL A 3 -14.11 18.46 11.44
N GLN A 4 -14.73 17.79 10.47
CA GLN A 4 -14.49 18.02 9.03
C GLN A 4 -15.10 19.34 8.52
N MET A 5 -16.22 19.80 9.09
CA MET A 5 -16.80 21.10 8.76
C MET A 5 -15.99 22.29 9.32
N GLU A 6 -15.22 22.06 10.37
CA GLU A 6 -14.33 23.05 11.02
C GLU A 6 -12.88 22.97 10.53
N SER A 7 -12.47 21.87 9.89
CA SER A 7 -11.12 21.67 9.37
C SER A 7 -10.99 22.15 7.92
N VAL A 8 -9.82 22.66 7.61
CA VAL A 8 -9.46 23.08 6.25
C VAL A 8 -9.43 21.85 5.34
N PRO A 9 -9.97 21.89 4.10
CA PRO A 9 -9.89 20.79 3.14
C PRO A 9 -8.44 20.36 2.90
N VAL A 10 -8.20 19.06 2.75
CA VAL A 10 -6.85 18.47 2.59
C VAL A 10 -6.08 19.11 1.42
N LYS A 11 -6.76 19.41 0.32
CA LYS A 11 -6.17 20.10 -0.84
C LYS A 11 -5.67 21.50 -0.48
N LEU A 12 -6.45 22.24 0.29
CA LEU A 12 -6.10 23.62 0.68
C LEU A 12 -4.97 23.62 1.72
N ASP A 13 -4.96 22.68 2.67
CA ASP A 13 -3.86 22.49 3.63
C ASP A 13 -2.55 22.13 2.90
N TYR A 14 -2.59 21.24 1.90
CA TYR A 14 -1.45 20.87 1.08
C TYR A 14 -0.87 22.09 0.34
N LEU A 15 -1.71 22.88 -0.36
CA LEU A 15 -1.29 24.09 -1.06
C LEU A 15 -0.68 25.12 -0.11
N THR A 16 -1.29 25.32 1.05
CA THR A 16 -0.80 26.25 2.07
C THR A 16 0.61 25.83 2.57
N ARG A 17 0.83 24.54 2.79
CA ARG A 17 2.14 24.02 3.19
C ARG A 17 3.17 24.13 2.08
N GLU A 18 2.81 23.86 0.83
CA GLU A 18 3.70 24.02 -0.33
C GLU A 18 4.12 25.49 -0.51
N ILE A 19 3.16 26.43 -0.40
CA ILE A 19 3.41 27.86 -0.42
C ILE A 19 4.38 28.25 0.69
N MET A 20 4.13 27.80 1.92
CA MET A 20 5.00 28.10 3.07
C MET A 20 6.42 27.57 2.88
N THR A 21 6.58 26.37 2.34
CA THR A 21 7.89 25.77 2.04
C THR A 21 8.66 26.60 1.00
N LEU A 22 7.98 27.02 -0.07
CA LEU A 22 8.59 27.85 -1.11
C LEU A 22 8.90 29.29 -0.62
N GLU A 23 8.11 29.83 0.32
CA GLU A 23 8.40 31.11 0.94
C GLU A 23 9.65 31.04 1.82
N ILE A 24 9.83 29.96 2.58
CA ILE A 24 11.03 29.69 3.38
C ILE A 24 12.26 29.55 2.46
N GLU A 25 12.14 28.76 1.37
CA GLU A 25 13.20 28.60 0.37
C GLU A 25 13.58 29.95 -0.24
N LYS A 26 12.62 30.77 -0.62
CA LYS A 26 12.82 32.11 -1.14
C LYS A 26 13.55 33.04 -0.16
N GLU A 27 13.18 33.01 1.13
CA GLU A 27 13.85 33.82 2.16
C GLU A 27 15.30 33.36 2.41
N SER A 28 15.59 32.04 2.30
CA SER A 28 16.96 31.54 2.41
C SER A 28 17.82 31.97 1.22
N LEU A 29 17.29 31.90 0.00
CA LEU A 29 17.99 32.31 -1.23
C LEU A 29 18.23 33.80 -1.34
N LYS A 30 17.46 34.66 -0.69
CA LYS A 30 17.72 36.11 -0.66
C LYS A 30 19.05 36.48 -0.02
N LYS A 31 19.63 35.61 0.80
CA LYS A 31 20.93 35.82 1.46
C LYS A 31 22.10 35.50 0.54
N GLU A 32 21.85 34.78 -0.55
CA GLU A 32 22.84 34.39 -1.53
C GLU A 32 22.70 35.29 -2.77
N LYS A 33 23.82 35.81 -3.30
CA LYS A 33 23.84 36.80 -4.39
C LYS A 33 24.40 36.25 -5.71
N ASP A 34 24.49 34.93 -5.83
CA ASP A 34 24.98 34.28 -7.03
C ASP A 34 23.89 34.17 -8.12
N GLU A 35 24.32 34.10 -9.37
CA GLU A 35 23.44 34.13 -10.54
C GLU A 35 22.43 32.93 -10.56
N ILE A 36 22.79 31.81 -9.90
CA ILE A 36 21.98 30.62 -9.81
C ILE A 36 20.82 30.83 -8.84
N SER A 37 21.10 31.43 -7.67
CA SER A 37 20.10 31.75 -6.66
C SER A 37 19.11 32.81 -7.16
N LEU A 38 19.53 33.72 -8.02
CA LEU A 38 18.66 34.71 -8.67
C LEU A 38 17.69 34.04 -9.64
N LYS A 39 18.15 33.13 -10.51
CA LYS A 39 17.27 32.36 -11.44
C LYS A 39 16.28 31.48 -10.67
N ARG A 40 16.75 30.82 -9.63
CA ARG A 40 15.88 29.99 -8.79
C ARG A 40 14.83 30.84 -8.08
N THR A 41 15.16 31.99 -7.61
CA THR A 41 14.23 32.95 -6.98
C THR A 41 13.13 33.39 -7.96
N GLU A 42 13.47 33.62 -9.23
CA GLU A 42 12.48 33.96 -10.28
C GLU A 42 11.51 32.78 -10.55
N GLU A 43 12.01 31.55 -10.62
CA GLU A 43 11.19 30.36 -10.77
C GLU A 43 10.23 30.16 -9.58
N ILE A 44 10.76 30.31 -8.36
CA ILE A 44 9.97 30.25 -7.12
C ILE A 44 8.88 31.32 -7.12
N ASN A 45 9.21 32.56 -7.54
CA ASN A 45 8.25 33.65 -7.61
C ASN A 45 7.09 33.34 -8.59
N LYS A 46 7.39 32.77 -9.76
CA LYS A 46 6.36 32.34 -10.72
C LYS A 46 5.49 31.25 -10.14
N LYS A 47 6.11 30.22 -9.51
CA LYS A 47 5.39 29.12 -8.90
C LYS A 47 4.55 29.59 -7.71
N LEU A 48 5.06 30.47 -6.87
CA LEU A 48 4.33 31.09 -5.76
C LEU A 48 3.12 31.90 -6.26
N ALA A 49 3.26 32.64 -7.35
CA ALA A 49 2.14 33.39 -7.91
C ALA A 49 1.00 32.49 -8.35
N SER A 50 1.30 31.40 -9.09
CA SER A 50 0.28 30.43 -9.53
C SER A 50 -0.35 29.67 -8.35
N LEU A 51 0.43 29.23 -7.36
CA LEU A 51 -0.08 28.51 -6.20
C LEU A 51 -0.94 29.41 -5.30
N LYS A 52 -0.57 30.69 -5.11
CA LYS A 52 -1.36 31.66 -4.36
C LYS A 52 -2.69 31.99 -5.03
N GLU A 53 -2.69 32.05 -6.35
CA GLU A 53 -3.93 32.25 -7.12
C GLU A 53 -4.87 31.02 -6.97
N GLU A 54 -4.32 29.80 -7.10
CA GLU A 54 -5.07 28.56 -6.90
C GLU A 54 -5.57 28.43 -5.46
N GLU A 55 -4.73 28.75 -4.46
CA GLU A 55 -5.11 28.77 -3.05
C GLU A 55 -6.24 29.75 -2.78
N SER A 56 -6.17 30.98 -3.32
CA SER A 56 -7.20 32.01 -3.16
C SER A 56 -8.54 31.53 -3.73
N ILE A 57 -8.57 31.00 -4.96
CA ILE A 57 -9.79 30.48 -5.59
C ILE A 57 -10.41 29.34 -4.76
N LEU A 58 -9.60 28.40 -4.28
CA LEU A 58 -10.08 27.31 -3.45
C LEU A 58 -10.56 27.76 -2.07
N ARG A 59 -9.88 28.75 -1.47
CA ARG A 59 -10.25 29.35 -0.19
C ARG A 59 -11.56 30.09 -0.28
N ASP A 60 -11.78 30.85 -1.36
CA ASP A 60 -13.03 31.59 -1.58
C ASP A 60 -14.19 30.60 -1.78
N LYS A 61 -14.03 29.57 -2.59
CA LYS A 61 -15.03 28.49 -2.75
C LYS A 61 -15.33 27.82 -1.42
N TRP A 62 -14.32 27.46 -0.63
CA TRP A 62 -14.51 26.85 0.67
C TRP A 62 -15.28 27.77 1.65
N ASN A 63 -14.98 29.07 1.66
CA ASN A 63 -15.67 30.05 2.49
C ASN A 63 -17.15 30.21 2.05
N GLU A 64 -17.42 30.22 0.75
CA GLU A 64 -18.79 30.27 0.21
C GLU A 64 -19.58 29.02 0.62
N GLU A 65 -19.02 27.82 0.44
CA GLU A 65 -19.66 26.55 0.83
C GLU A 65 -19.89 26.46 2.35
N LYS A 66 -18.92 26.92 3.14
CA LYS A 66 -19.05 27.00 4.61
C LYS A 66 -20.17 27.94 5.04
N ASN A 67 -20.22 29.15 4.46
CA ASN A 67 -21.27 30.12 4.76
C ASN A 67 -22.66 29.61 4.35
N LEU A 68 -22.76 28.93 3.21
CA LEU A 68 -23.97 28.29 2.74
C LEU A 68 -24.45 27.20 3.71
N SER A 69 -23.52 26.37 4.17
CA SER A 69 -23.81 25.32 5.14
C SER A 69 -24.29 25.85 6.50
N VAL A 70 -23.72 26.96 6.98
CA VAL A 70 -24.16 27.65 8.20
C VAL A 70 -25.57 28.18 8.01
N ARG A 71 -25.86 28.87 6.90
CA ARG A 71 -27.19 29.38 6.59
C ARG A 71 -28.26 28.28 6.52
N ILE A 72 -27.94 27.13 5.90
CA ILE A 72 -28.86 25.99 5.87
C ILE A 72 -29.17 25.50 7.28
N LYS A 73 -28.17 25.40 8.15
CA LYS A 73 -28.31 24.96 9.52
C LYS A 73 -29.15 25.92 10.36
N ASP A 74 -28.93 27.22 10.20
CA ASP A 74 -29.70 28.26 10.89
C ASP A 74 -31.17 28.23 10.46
N LYS A 75 -31.43 28.09 9.14
CA LYS A 75 -32.80 27.96 8.62
C LYS A 75 -33.50 26.66 9.04
N GLN A 76 -32.75 25.56 9.17
CA GLN A 76 -33.30 24.33 9.76
C GLN A 76 -33.74 24.52 11.20
N LYS A 77 -32.92 25.21 12.00
CA LYS A 77 -33.24 25.51 13.39
C LYS A 77 -34.46 26.45 13.52
N GLU A 78 -34.54 27.46 12.63
CA GLU A 78 -35.74 28.33 12.55
C GLU A 78 -37.00 27.50 12.23
N LEU A 79 -36.93 26.56 11.30
CA LEU A 79 -38.02 25.67 10.92
C LEU A 79 -38.44 24.76 12.09
N GLU A 80 -37.48 24.15 12.79
CA GLU A 80 -37.73 23.33 13.99
C GLU A 80 -38.43 24.16 15.07
N THR A 81 -37.95 25.38 15.31
CA THR A 81 -38.56 26.28 16.29
C THR A 81 -39.99 26.67 15.89
N ALA A 82 -40.21 26.97 14.60
CA ALA A 82 -41.56 27.32 14.10
C ALA A 82 -42.51 26.12 14.19
N THR A 83 -42.03 24.90 13.92
CA THR A 83 -42.81 23.67 14.04
C THR A 83 -43.18 23.38 15.50
N HIS A 84 -42.22 23.54 16.42
CA HIS A 84 -42.48 23.39 17.85
C HIS A 84 -43.47 24.42 18.37
N ASN A 85 -43.38 25.69 17.94
CA ASN A 85 -44.32 26.73 18.29
C ASN A 85 -45.72 26.46 17.72
N LEU A 86 -45.82 25.81 16.55
CA LEU A 86 -47.09 25.37 15.98
C LEU A 86 -47.74 24.30 16.88
N GLU A 87 -46.95 23.29 17.32
CA GLU A 87 -47.47 22.26 18.25
C GLU A 87 -47.95 22.84 19.56
N LEU A 88 -47.24 23.82 20.12
CA LEU A 88 -47.64 24.51 21.33
C LEU A 88 -48.93 25.33 21.11
N ALA A 89 -49.04 26.06 20.01
CA ALA A 89 -50.25 26.85 19.69
C ALA A 89 -51.46 25.94 19.42
N GLU A 90 -51.30 24.76 18.80
CA GLU A 90 -52.37 23.76 18.64
C GLU A 90 -52.80 23.16 20.01
N ALA A 91 -51.82 22.92 20.92
CA ALA A 91 -52.09 22.40 22.26
C ALA A 91 -52.83 23.43 23.15
N ASP A 92 -52.52 24.73 23.01
CA ASP A 92 -53.13 25.84 23.73
C ASP A 92 -54.47 26.33 23.08
N TYR A 93 -54.90 25.67 21.98
CA TYR A 93 -56.12 26.05 21.21
C TYR A 93 -56.08 27.48 20.63
N ASP A 94 -54.84 28.03 20.41
CA ASP A 94 -54.67 29.35 19.76
C ASP A 94 -54.63 29.16 18.23
N TYR A 95 -55.79 28.96 17.63
CA TYR A 95 -55.93 28.66 16.20
C TYR A 95 -55.49 29.82 15.30
N GLU A 96 -55.47 31.06 15.78
CA GLU A 96 -55.01 32.20 14.99
C GLU A 96 -53.49 32.14 14.77
N LYS A 97 -52.72 31.92 15.82
CA LYS A 97 -51.26 31.72 15.71
C LYS A 97 -50.91 30.44 14.96
N ALA A 98 -51.63 29.35 15.22
CA ALA A 98 -51.45 28.10 14.52
C ALA A 98 -51.62 28.24 12.99
N ALA A 99 -52.67 29.00 12.57
CA ALA A 99 -52.92 29.27 11.14
C ALA A 99 -51.82 30.10 10.50
N VAL A 100 -51.29 31.14 11.16
CA VAL A 100 -50.18 31.97 10.67
C VAL A 100 -48.89 31.15 10.54
N LEU A 101 -48.60 30.28 11.50
CA LEU A 101 -47.42 29.42 11.45
C LEU A 101 -47.54 28.36 10.35
N LYS A 102 -48.68 27.67 10.27
CA LYS A 102 -48.95 26.54 9.36
C LYS A 102 -49.03 26.95 7.88
N HIS A 103 -49.68 28.06 7.59
CA HIS A 103 -49.94 28.50 6.21
C HIS A 103 -49.05 29.67 5.76
N GLY A 104 -48.31 30.30 6.66
CA GLY A 104 -47.43 31.42 6.35
C GLY A 104 -45.95 31.12 6.56
N THR A 105 -45.57 30.95 7.82
CA THR A 105 -44.12 30.90 8.20
C THR A 105 -43.44 29.61 7.79
N ILE A 106 -44.03 28.45 8.08
CA ILE A 106 -43.45 27.14 7.82
C ILE A 106 -43.27 26.89 6.32
N PRO A 107 -44.29 27.10 5.44
CA PRO A 107 -44.12 26.90 4.01
C PRO A 107 -43.01 27.79 3.42
N LYS A 108 -42.92 29.05 3.86
CA LYS A 108 -41.87 29.97 3.40
C LYS A 108 -40.48 29.53 3.80
N LEU A 109 -40.29 29.08 5.04
CA LEU A 109 -39.01 28.53 5.50
C LEU A 109 -38.63 27.22 4.77
N GLN A 110 -39.62 26.39 4.43
CA GLN A 110 -39.39 25.17 3.64
C GLN A 110 -38.95 25.48 2.21
N GLU A 111 -39.54 26.50 1.57
CA GLU A 111 -39.15 26.94 0.23
C GLU A 111 -37.74 27.56 0.22
N GLU A 112 -37.44 28.43 1.20
CA GLU A 112 -36.09 28.98 1.38
C GLU A 112 -35.02 27.85 1.59
N LEU A 113 -35.35 26.86 2.42
CA LEU A 113 -34.51 25.71 2.67
C LEU A 113 -34.31 24.84 1.42
N ALA A 114 -35.39 24.64 0.62
CA ALA A 114 -35.27 23.87 -0.62
C ALA A 114 -34.36 24.56 -1.64
N THR A 115 -34.46 25.87 -1.80
CA THR A 115 -33.62 26.67 -2.69
C THR A 115 -32.16 26.67 -2.23
N LEU A 116 -31.88 26.80 -0.94
CA LEU A 116 -30.53 26.74 -0.39
C LEU A 116 -29.92 25.35 -0.55
N LYS A 117 -30.69 24.27 -0.35
CA LYS A 117 -30.24 22.89 -0.55
C LYS A 117 -29.96 22.58 -2.03
N PHE A 118 -30.79 23.09 -2.94
CA PHE A 118 -30.59 22.94 -4.36
C PHE A 118 -29.27 23.60 -4.82
N ASN A 119 -28.97 24.80 -4.34
CA ASN A 119 -27.71 25.49 -4.62
C ASN A 119 -26.51 24.77 -4.01
N ASN A 120 -26.68 24.00 -2.93
CA ASN A 120 -25.61 23.24 -2.28
C ASN A 120 -25.34 21.86 -2.94
N GLN A 121 -26.23 21.36 -3.79
CA GLN A 121 -26.02 20.07 -4.49
C GLN A 121 -24.81 20.06 -5.44
N ASN A 122 -24.32 21.23 -5.86
CA ASN A 122 -23.14 21.40 -6.70
C ASN A 122 -21.84 21.65 -5.91
N SER A 123 -21.88 21.60 -4.58
CA SER A 123 -20.68 21.80 -3.75
C SER A 123 -19.84 20.53 -3.73
N SER A 124 -18.56 20.66 -4.08
CA SER A 124 -17.62 19.54 -4.22
C SER A 124 -16.60 19.44 -3.07
N LEU A 125 -16.48 20.47 -2.23
CA LEU A 125 -15.43 20.57 -1.20
C LEU A 125 -15.92 20.17 0.20
N LEU A 126 -17.22 20.32 0.51
CA LEU A 126 -17.80 19.95 1.79
C LEU A 126 -18.87 18.87 1.58
N SER A 127 -18.57 17.63 1.96
CA SER A 127 -19.58 16.57 2.01
C SER A 127 -20.47 16.77 3.25
N ASN A 128 -21.71 17.20 3.01
CA ASN A 128 -22.73 17.37 4.06
C ASN A 128 -23.51 16.08 4.37
N THR A 129 -23.27 15.04 3.60
CA THR A 129 -23.90 13.72 3.76
C THR A 129 -22.85 12.71 4.21
N VAL A 130 -23.26 11.85 5.15
CA VAL A 130 -22.47 10.65 5.49
C VAL A 130 -22.84 9.59 4.49
N ASP A 131 -21.98 9.35 3.55
CA ASP A 131 -22.10 8.25 2.60
C ASP A 131 -21.39 6.99 3.12
N GLU A 132 -21.60 5.88 2.45
CA GLU A 132 -20.98 4.60 2.79
C GLU A 132 -19.46 4.70 2.72
N GLU A 133 -18.91 5.51 1.79
CA GLU A 133 -17.49 5.72 1.61
C GLU A 133 -16.86 6.46 2.81
N SER A 134 -17.54 7.47 3.34
CA SER A 134 -17.10 8.20 4.54
C SER A 134 -17.05 7.29 5.78
N ILE A 135 -18.05 6.42 5.95
CA ILE A 135 -18.07 5.42 7.03
C ILE A 135 -16.95 4.41 6.82
N ALA A 136 -16.80 3.91 5.61
CA ALA A 136 -15.76 2.98 5.21
C ALA A 136 -14.36 3.50 5.50
N ASN A 137 -14.08 4.77 5.17
CA ASN A 137 -12.81 5.44 5.45
C ASN A 137 -12.51 5.54 6.95
N ILE A 138 -13.52 5.80 7.78
CA ILE A 138 -13.35 5.88 9.24
C ILE A 138 -13.09 4.48 9.80
N ILE A 139 -13.87 3.48 9.40
CA ILE A 139 -13.70 2.09 9.83
C ILE A 139 -12.32 1.58 9.41
N SER A 140 -11.90 1.87 8.19
CA SER A 140 -10.56 1.50 7.69
C SER A 140 -9.44 2.07 8.56
N LYS A 141 -9.54 3.33 8.97
CA LYS A 141 -8.56 3.94 9.88
C LYS A 141 -8.51 3.32 11.28
N TRP A 142 -9.65 2.84 11.77
CA TRP A 142 -9.72 2.21 13.10
C TRP A 142 -9.33 0.74 13.11
N THR A 143 -9.64 0.02 12.05
CA THR A 143 -9.48 -1.44 11.99
C THR A 143 -8.29 -1.88 11.14
N ASN A 144 -7.61 -0.95 10.44
CA ASN A 144 -6.61 -1.22 9.41
C ASN A 144 -7.14 -2.14 8.28
N ILE A 145 -8.46 -2.15 8.06
CA ILE A 145 -9.09 -2.85 6.94
C ILE A 145 -9.13 -1.89 5.74
N PRO A 146 -8.53 -2.23 4.59
CA PRO A 146 -8.51 -1.34 3.42
C PRO A 146 -9.92 -0.96 2.95
N VAL A 147 -10.13 0.32 2.62
CA VAL A 147 -11.41 0.88 2.12
C VAL A 147 -11.88 0.20 0.84
N THR A 148 -10.94 -0.27 0.03
CA THR A 148 -11.19 -0.94 -1.24
C THR A 148 -12.11 -2.16 -1.15
N LYS A 149 -12.27 -2.73 0.03
CA LYS A 149 -13.28 -3.79 0.28
C LYS A 149 -14.71 -3.28 0.34
N LEU A 150 -14.92 -1.98 0.42
CA LEU A 150 -16.20 -1.37 0.73
C LEU A 150 -16.81 -0.60 -0.46
N VAL A 151 -16.05 -0.41 -1.55
CA VAL A 151 -16.49 0.37 -2.73
C VAL A 151 -16.13 -0.37 -4.02
N GLY A 152 -16.95 -0.25 -5.04
CA GLY A 152 -16.93 -1.01 -6.32
C GLY A 152 -15.63 -1.00 -7.16
N THR A 153 -14.56 -0.34 -6.70
CA THR A 153 -13.23 -0.32 -7.34
C THR A 153 -12.42 -1.62 -7.15
N GLU A 154 -12.83 -2.51 -6.24
CA GLU A 154 -12.14 -3.79 -6.00
C GLU A 154 -12.16 -4.69 -7.23
N ARG A 155 -13.26 -4.70 -7.98
CA ARG A 155 -13.40 -5.49 -9.21
C ARG A 155 -12.38 -5.10 -10.26
N ASP A 156 -12.18 -3.79 -10.47
CA ASP A 156 -11.24 -3.29 -11.47
C ASP A 156 -9.78 -3.56 -11.07
N LYS A 157 -9.46 -3.49 -9.78
CA LYS A 157 -8.14 -3.88 -9.26
C LYS A 157 -7.87 -5.36 -9.49
N LEU A 158 -8.83 -6.23 -9.21
CA LEU A 158 -8.69 -7.68 -9.41
C LEU A 158 -8.56 -8.04 -10.89
N LEU A 159 -9.33 -7.40 -11.77
CA LEU A 159 -9.24 -7.62 -13.22
C LEU A 159 -7.89 -7.18 -13.80
N ASN A 160 -7.26 -6.16 -13.21
CA ASN A 160 -5.95 -5.65 -13.64
C ASN A 160 -4.78 -6.18 -12.81
N LEU A 161 -5.02 -7.06 -11.83
CA LEU A 161 -4.02 -7.55 -10.89
C LEU A 161 -2.79 -8.14 -11.60
N GLU A 162 -3.02 -9.05 -12.54
CA GLU A 162 -1.96 -9.69 -13.33
C GLU A 162 -1.10 -8.67 -14.07
N ASN A 163 -1.75 -7.74 -14.77
CA ASN A 163 -1.06 -6.70 -15.56
C ASN A 163 -0.25 -5.74 -14.67
N ASN A 164 -0.77 -5.40 -13.51
CA ASN A 164 -0.09 -4.53 -12.57
C ASN A 164 1.11 -5.24 -11.94
N MET A 165 0.96 -6.50 -11.53
CA MET A 165 2.06 -7.28 -10.98
C MET A 165 3.20 -7.45 -11.99
N LYS A 166 2.92 -7.68 -13.28
CA LYS A 166 3.92 -7.79 -14.35
C LYS A 166 4.77 -6.54 -14.56
N LYS A 167 4.29 -5.36 -14.16
CA LYS A 167 5.09 -4.11 -14.22
C LYS A 167 6.21 -4.09 -13.17
N HIS A 168 6.00 -4.74 -12.04
CA HIS A 168 6.94 -4.74 -10.91
C HIS A 168 7.78 -6.00 -10.84
N VAL A 169 7.19 -7.15 -11.14
CA VAL A 169 7.87 -8.45 -11.10
C VAL A 169 8.16 -8.92 -12.52
N ILE A 170 9.45 -9.04 -12.83
CA ILE A 170 9.94 -9.34 -14.17
C ILE A 170 10.30 -10.82 -14.29
N GLY A 171 9.88 -11.46 -15.39
CA GLY A 171 10.31 -12.81 -15.78
C GLY A 171 9.62 -13.96 -15.05
N GLN A 172 8.47 -13.69 -14.40
CA GLN A 172 7.70 -14.70 -13.66
C GLN A 172 6.22 -14.69 -14.06
N ASP A 173 5.94 -14.58 -15.36
CA ASP A 173 4.59 -14.42 -15.89
C ASP A 173 3.65 -15.57 -15.51
N GLU A 174 4.12 -16.83 -15.57
CA GLU A 174 3.34 -18.02 -15.19
C GLU A 174 2.96 -17.98 -13.69
N ALA A 175 3.92 -17.60 -12.84
CA ALA A 175 3.69 -17.47 -11.40
C ALA A 175 2.65 -16.39 -11.09
N ILE A 176 2.76 -15.23 -11.73
CA ILE A 176 1.82 -14.12 -11.56
C ILE A 176 0.41 -14.52 -12.02
N HIS A 177 0.32 -15.21 -13.15
CA HIS A 177 -0.96 -15.69 -13.68
C HIS A 177 -1.67 -16.63 -12.70
N LEU A 178 -0.98 -17.69 -12.23
CA LEU A 178 -1.54 -18.65 -11.28
C LEU A 178 -2.00 -18.00 -9.97
N ILE A 179 -1.20 -17.08 -9.43
CA ILE A 179 -1.54 -16.34 -8.21
C ILE A 179 -2.80 -15.48 -8.45
N SER A 180 -2.83 -14.74 -9.56
CA SER A 180 -3.95 -13.84 -9.88
C SER A 180 -5.25 -14.64 -10.05
N GLU A 181 -5.23 -15.76 -10.77
CA GLU A 181 -6.40 -16.63 -10.91
C GLU A 181 -6.89 -17.20 -9.58
N ALA A 182 -5.98 -17.68 -8.72
CA ALA A 182 -6.36 -18.22 -7.41
C ALA A 182 -7.02 -17.15 -6.53
N ILE A 183 -6.51 -15.91 -6.55
CA ILE A 183 -7.10 -14.79 -5.82
C ILE A 183 -8.48 -14.42 -6.39
N ILE A 184 -8.62 -14.36 -7.70
CA ILE A 184 -9.90 -14.06 -8.35
C ILE A 184 -10.93 -15.13 -7.98
N ARG A 185 -10.57 -16.43 -8.01
CA ARG A 185 -11.47 -17.55 -7.59
C ARG A 185 -11.92 -17.35 -6.13
N ALA A 186 -11.03 -17.01 -5.23
CA ALA A 186 -11.35 -16.80 -3.83
C ALA A 186 -12.26 -15.58 -3.62
N ARG A 187 -11.99 -14.47 -4.31
CA ARG A 187 -12.78 -13.24 -4.19
C ARG A 187 -14.15 -13.34 -4.88
N ALA A 188 -14.28 -14.17 -5.88
CA ALA A 188 -15.57 -14.50 -6.52
C ALA A 188 -16.48 -15.38 -5.62
N GLY A 189 -16.01 -15.80 -4.44
CA GLY A 189 -16.80 -16.61 -3.49
C GLY A 189 -16.93 -18.09 -3.89
N ILE A 190 -16.11 -18.57 -4.82
CA ILE A 190 -16.14 -19.98 -5.26
C ILE A 190 -15.35 -20.88 -4.30
N LYS A 191 -14.36 -20.30 -3.60
CA LYS A 191 -13.52 -21.00 -2.63
C LYS A 191 -14.27 -21.19 -1.28
N ASP A 192 -13.89 -22.22 -0.51
CA ASP A 192 -14.37 -22.42 0.85
C ASP A 192 -14.11 -21.18 1.73
N PRO A 193 -15.17 -20.55 2.30
CA PRO A 193 -15.03 -19.33 3.09
C PRO A 193 -14.30 -19.52 4.42
N ASN A 194 -14.08 -20.76 4.84
CA ASN A 194 -13.34 -21.08 6.07
C ASN A 194 -11.83 -21.17 5.88
N ARG A 195 -11.33 -21.13 4.65
CA ARG A 195 -9.91 -21.19 4.34
C ARG A 195 -9.32 -19.80 4.06
N PRO A 196 -7.99 -19.60 4.16
CA PRO A 196 -7.32 -18.37 3.74
C PRO A 196 -7.67 -18.00 2.29
N ILE A 197 -7.56 -16.73 1.90
CA ILE A 197 -7.80 -16.24 0.53
C ILE A 197 -6.97 -17.04 -0.47
N GLY A 198 -5.71 -17.30 -0.17
CA GLY A 198 -4.81 -18.10 -0.99
C GLY A 198 -3.72 -18.73 -0.15
N SER A 199 -3.25 -19.89 -0.57
CA SER A 199 -2.12 -20.59 0.02
C SER A 199 -1.17 -21.01 -1.10
N PHE A 200 0.06 -20.49 -1.09
CA PHE A 200 1.02 -20.66 -2.17
C PHE A 200 2.35 -21.19 -1.64
N MET A 201 2.95 -22.11 -2.39
CA MET A 201 4.33 -22.53 -2.16
C MET A 201 5.19 -22.09 -3.35
N PHE A 202 6.18 -21.25 -3.09
CA PHE A 202 7.09 -20.71 -4.10
C PHE A 202 8.41 -21.47 -4.07
N LEU A 203 8.73 -22.17 -5.15
CA LEU A 203 9.92 -22.97 -5.31
C LEU A 203 10.89 -22.30 -6.28
N GLY A 204 12.18 -22.42 -6.04
CA GLY A 204 13.20 -21.98 -6.99
C GLY A 204 14.38 -21.25 -6.36
N PRO A 205 15.36 -20.84 -7.17
CA PRO A 205 16.59 -20.23 -6.71
C PRO A 205 16.39 -18.95 -5.89
N THR A 206 17.41 -18.54 -5.16
CA THR A 206 17.40 -17.27 -4.45
C THR A 206 17.45 -16.09 -5.44
N GLY A 207 16.81 -14.97 -5.10
CA GLY A 207 16.90 -13.74 -5.89
C GLY A 207 16.11 -13.70 -7.19
N VAL A 208 15.23 -14.68 -7.46
CA VAL A 208 14.38 -14.72 -8.68
C VAL A 208 13.07 -13.96 -8.56
N GLY A 209 12.78 -13.34 -7.38
CA GLY A 209 11.59 -12.50 -7.19
C GLY A 209 10.52 -13.08 -6.28
N LYS A 210 10.70 -14.22 -5.59
CA LYS A 210 9.72 -14.83 -4.67
C LYS A 210 9.17 -13.83 -3.64
N THR A 211 10.06 -13.14 -2.93
CA THR A 211 9.67 -12.12 -1.93
C THR A 211 9.12 -10.85 -2.59
N GLU A 212 9.54 -10.52 -3.80
CA GLU A 212 9.04 -9.35 -4.53
C GLU A 212 7.59 -9.51 -4.97
N ILE A 213 7.20 -10.72 -5.41
CA ILE A 213 5.78 -11.05 -5.65
C ILE A 213 4.94 -10.81 -4.39
N ALA A 214 5.39 -11.28 -3.21
CA ALA A 214 4.65 -11.06 -1.98
C ALA A 214 4.46 -9.57 -1.67
N LYS A 215 5.49 -8.74 -1.87
CA LYS A 215 5.41 -7.29 -1.67
C LYS A 215 4.48 -6.61 -2.66
N THR A 216 4.62 -6.93 -3.94
CA THR A 216 3.77 -6.38 -4.99
C THR A 216 2.31 -6.76 -4.76
N LEU A 217 2.06 -8.02 -4.37
CA LEU A 217 0.73 -8.50 -4.06
C LEU A 217 0.11 -7.78 -2.85
N ALA A 218 0.91 -7.50 -1.79
CA ALA A 218 0.44 -6.72 -0.65
C ALA A 218 0.06 -5.30 -1.06
N TYR A 219 0.87 -4.67 -1.90
CA TYR A 219 0.58 -3.33 -2.42
C TYR A 219 -0.69 -3.32 -3.28
N GLU A 220 -0.84 -4.25 -4.22
CA GLU A 220 -2.00 -4.30 -5.13
C GLU A 220 -3.32 -4.63 -4.42
N LEU A 221 -3.28 -5.48 -3.38
CA LEU A 221 -4.49 -5.91 -2.68
C LEU A 221 -4.84 -5.06 -1.46
N PHE A 222 -3.83 -4.50 -0.79
CA PHE A 222 -4.01 -3.81 0.49
C PHE A 222 -3.49 -2.36 0.49
N ASP A 223 -3.04 -1.85 -0.67
CA ASP A 223 -2.52 -0.49 -0.89
C ASP A 223 -1.29 -0.14 -0.04
N ASP A 224 -0.68 -1.11 0.66
CA ASP A 224 0.49 -0.88 1.51
C ASP A 224 1.37 -2.15 1.62
N VAL A 225 2.65 -2.00 1.31
CA VAL A 225 3.66 -3.06 1.45
C VAL A 225 3.82 -3.53 2.91
N ARG A 226 3.43 -2.71 3.89
CA ARG A 226 3.51 -3.06 5.32
C ARG A 226 2.51 -4.14 5.75
N HIS A 227 1.53 -4.47 4.93
CA HIS A 227 0.61 -5.60 5.15
C HIS A 227 1.25 -6.97 4.87
N ILE A 228 2.53 -7.11 5.22
CA ILE A 228 3.27 -8.38 5.17
C ILE A 228 3.76 -8.74 6.56
N VAL A 229 3.37 -9.92 7.03
CA VAL A 229 3.93 -10.58 8.21
C VAL A 229 4.98 -11.57 7.70
N ARG A 230 6.26 -11.23 7.82
CA ARG A 230 7.35 -12.11 7.40
C ARG A 230 7.92 -12.87 8.58
N ILE A 231 8.03 -14.17 8.43
CA ILE A 231 8.57 -15.10 9.42
C ILE A 231 9.64 -15.97 8.73
N ASP A 232 10.86 -15.87 9.20
CA ASP A 232 11.98 -16.67 8.71
C ASP A 232 12.02 -18.00 9.46
N MET A 233 11.81 -19.10 8.73
CA MET A 233 11.75 -20.44 9.34
C MET A 233 13.10 -20.96 9.82
N SER A 234 14.19 -20.33 9.47
CA SER A 234 15.51 -20.63 10.04
C SER A 234 15.59 -20.32 11.54
N GLU A 235 14.72 -19.43 12.06
CA GLU A 235 14.59 -19.16 13.49
C GLU A 235 13.73 -20.19 14.25
N TYR A 236 13.03 -21.09 13.52
CA TYR A 236 12.07 -22.06 14.04
C TYR A 236 12.45 -23.51 13.72
N MET A 237 13.75 -23.80 13.74
CA MET A 237 14.30 -25.14 13.50
C MET A 237 14.15 -26.06 14.71
N GLU A 238 13.99 -25.51 15.91
CA GLU A 238 13.91 -26.27 17.16
C GLU A 238 12.52 -26.22 17.78
N SER A 239 12.10 -27.30 18.44
CA SER A 239 10.76 -27.44 19.01
C SER A 239 10.40 -26.30 19.97
N HIS A 240 11.34 -25.85 20.80
CA HIS A 240 11.08 -24.76 21.74
C HIS A 240 10.85 -23.40 21.08
N SER A 241 11.38 -23.18 19.89
CA SER A 241 11.15 -21.93 19.14
C SER A 241 9.74 -21.85 18.54
N VAL A 242 9.09 -22.98 18.29
CA VAL A 242 7.75 -23.05 17.69
C VAL A 242 6.69 -22.39 18.60
N SER A 243 6.86 -22.48 19.94
CA SER A 243 5.97 -21.82 20.89
C SER A 243 5.96 -20.28 20.71
N ARG A 244 7.01 -19.68 20.20
CA ARG A 244 7.04 -18.23 19.89
C ARG A 244 6.08 -17.82 18.78
N LEU A 245 5.67 -18.75 17.92
CA LEU A 245 4.70 -18.45 16.85
C LEU A 245 3.29 -18.24 17.40
N VAL A 246 2.88 -19.10 18.36
CA VAL A 246 1.50 -19.16 18.88
C VAL A 246 1.41 -18.57 20.29
N GLY A 247 2.53 -18.41 20.96
CA GLY A 247 2.66 -17.96 22.33
C GLY A 247 3.16 -19.07 23.26
N ALA A 248 3.84 -18.68 24.35
CA ALA A 248 4.31 -19.60 25.38
C ALA A 248 3.14 -20.12 26.23
N PRO A 249 3.17 -21.38 26.69
CA PRO A 249 2.16 -21.90 27.60
C PRO A 249 2.13 -21.14 28.95
N PRO A 250 1.03 -21.18 29.71
CA PRO A 250 0.93 -20.58 31.03
C PRO A 250 2.07 -20.99 31.96
N GLY A 251 2.69 -20.03 32.60
CA GLY A 251 3.81 -20.25 33.54
C GLY A 251 5.20 -20.23 32.90
N TYR A 252 5.32 -20.07 31.58
CA TYR A 252 6.60 -19.89 30.91
C TYR A 252 6.89 -18.42 30.62
N VAL A 253 8.18 -18.08 30.52
CA VAL A 253 8.63 -16.72 30.14
C VAL A 253 8.11 -16.38 28.74
N GLY A 254 7.51 -15.17 28.58
CA GLY A 254 6.94 -14.70 27.32
C GLY A 254 5.44 -15.03 27.15
N TYR A 255 4.75 -15.58 28.14
CA TYR A 255 3.31 -15.84 28.07
C TYR A 255 2.49 -14.56 27.80
N ASP A 256 2.83 -13.45 28.45
CA ASP A 256 2.12 -12.16 28.30
C ASP A 256 2.38 -11.46 26.96
N GLU A 257 3.47 -11.79 26.27
CA GLU A 257 3.83 -11.19 24.99
C GLU A 257 2.99 -11.71 23.82
N GLY A 258 2.33 -12.87 23.97
CA GLY A 258 1.59 -13.54 22.92
C GLY A 258 2.50 -14.18 21.85
N GLY A 259 1.90 -14.81 20.85
CA GLY A 259 2.64 -15.41 19.74
C GLY A 259 2.96 -14.41 18.63
N GLN A 260 4.16 -14.46 18.08
CA GLN A 260 4.61 -13.56 17.02
C GLN A 260 3.68 -13.61 15.79
N LEU A 261 3.28 -14.81 15.34
CA LEU A 261 2.36 -14.99 14.23
C LEU A 261 0.95 -14.56 14.61
N THR A 262 0.45 -15.04 15.75
CA THR A 262 -0.94 -14.81 16.17
C THR A 262 -1.21 -13.34 16.48
N GLU A 263 -0.29 -12.64 17.17
CA GLU A 263 -0.44 -11.20 17.46
C GLU A 263 -0.32 -10.34 16.20
N ALA A 264 0.60 -10.70 15.26
CA ALA A 264 0.76 -9.95 14.02
C ALA A 264 -0.52 -10.02 13.15
N VAL A 265 -1.11 -11.21 12.99
CA VAL A 265 -2.34 -11.40 12.21
C VAL A 265 -3.55 -10.83 12.94
N ARG A 266 -3.65 -10.95 14.26
CA ARG A 266 -4.71 -10.34 15.05
C ARG A 266 -4.76 -8.82 14.88
N ARG A 267 -3.59 -8.16 14.82
CA ARG A 267 -3.49 -6.72 14.59
C ARG A 267 -3.75 -6.32 13.14
N ASN A 268 -3.36 -7.18 12.19
CA ASN A 268 -3.50 -6.95 10.76
C ASN A 268 -4.17 -8.17 10.09
N PRO A 269 -5.50 -8.32 10.22
CA PRO A 269 -6.21 -9.49 9.69
C PRO A 269 -6.22 -9.56 8.15
N TYR A 270 -5.97 -8.45 7.48
CA TYR A 270 -5.78 -8.36 6.04
C TYR A 270 -4.30 -8.20 5.72
N SER A 271 -3.61 -9.33 5.60
CA SER A 271 -2.17 -9.35 5.39
C SER A 271 -1.72 -10.56 4.59
N ILE A 272 -0.53 -10.47 4.05
CA ILE A 272 0.21 -11.61 3.52
C ILE A 272 1.09 -12.15 4.63
N VAL A 273 0.95 -13.42 4.93
CA VAL A 273 1.84 -14.13 5.85
C VAL A 273 2.86 -14.89 5.02
N LEU A 274 4.10 -14.44 5.08
CA LEU A 274 5.22 -14.99 4.33
C LEU A 274 6.10 -15.83 5.26
N PHE A 275 6.08 -17.15 5.06
CA PHE A 275 7.01 -18.09 5.68
C PHE A 275 8.21 -18.31 4.76
N ASP A 276 9.36 -17.75 5.13
CA ASP A 276 10.57 -17.84 4.32
C ASP A 276 11.38 -19.09 4.69
N GLU A 277 11.91 -19.82 3.70
CA GLU A 277 12.70 -21.05 3.87
C GLU A 277 11.97 -22.14 4.66
N ILE A 278 10.73 -22.45 4.24
CA ILE A 278 9.82 -23.38 4.94
C ILE A 278 10.41 -24.78 5.16
N GLU A 279 11.35 -25.23 4.31
CA GLU A 279 12.05 -26.51 4.43
C GLU A 279 12.90 -26.61 5.70
N LYS A 280 13.26 -25.50 6.33
CA LYS A 280 14.05 -25.45 7.56
C LYS A 280 13.19 -25.55 8.82
N ALA A 281 11.88 -25.39 8.70
CA ALA A 281 10.98 -25.37 9.84
C ALA A 281 10.96 -26.70 10.61
N HIS A 282 10.82 -26.63 11.93
CA HIS A 282 10.57 -27.80 12.75
C HIS A 282 9.22 -28.46 12.41
N LYS A 283 9.09 -29.75 12.62
CA LYS A 283 7.89 -30.54 12.27
C LYS A 283 6.59 -29.99 12.89
N ASP A 284 6.66 -29.40 14.07
CA ASP A 284 5.50 -28.83 14.76
C ASP A 284 4.96 -27.57 14.09
N VAL A 285 5.77 -26.82 13.32
CA VAL A 285 5.31 -25.69 12.52
C VAL A 285 4.29 -26.16 11.48
N PHE A 286 4.50 -27.34 10.85
CA PHE A 286 3.57 -27.88 9.86
C PHE A 286 2.21 -28.23 10.47
N ASN A 287 2.17 -28.63 11.77
CA ASN A 287 0.89 -28.87 12.45
C ASN A 287 0.09 -27.58 12.63
N ILE A 288 0.78 -26.47 12.93
CA ILE A 288 0.19 -25.13 12.98
C ILE A 288 -0.33 -24.71 11.63
N LEU A 289 0.49 -24.88 10.58
CA LEU A 289 0.10 -24.53 9.21
C LEU A 289 -1.08 -25.35 8.72
N LEU A 290 -1.17 -26.63 9.05
CA LEU A 290 -2.32 -27.46 8.70
C LEU A 290 -3.62 -26.90 9.27
N GLN A 291 -3.65 -26.47 10.54
CA GLN A 291 -4.83 -25.81 11.11
C GLN A 291 -5.20 -24.54 10.37
N ILE A 292 -4.20 -23.70 10.05
CA ILE A 292 -4.44 -22.46 9.30
C ILE A 292 -5.00 -22.75 7.91
N LEU A 293 -4.42 -23.72 7.20
CA LEU A 293 -4.81 -24.06 5.83
C LEU A 293 -6.18 -24.75 5.74
N ASP A 294 -6.59 -25.51 6.77
CA ASP A 294 -7.87 -26.21 6.78
C ASP A 294 -9.00 -25.37 7.38
N ASP A 295 -8.79 -24.84 8.61
CA ASP A 295 -9.83 -24.16 9.37
C ASP A 295 -9.78 -22.64 9.25
N GLY A 296 -8.72 -22.08 8.62
CA GLY A 296 -8.49 -20.63 8.52
C GLY A 296 -8.39 -19.94 9.86
N ARG A 297 -8.05 -20.65 10.93
CA ARG A 297 -7.93 -20.11 12.29
C ARG A 297 -6.96 -20.92 13.14
N ILE A 298 -6.45 -20.28 14.17
CA ILE A 298 -5.65 -20.96 15.20
C ILE A 298 -5.99 -20.39 16.58
N THR A 299 -5.89 -21.21 17.60
CA THR A 299 -6.04 -20.75 18.99
C THR A 299 -4.64 -20.50 19.58
N ASP A 300 -4.43 -19.30 20.11
CA ASP A 300 -3.18 -18.93 20.75
C ASP A 300 -3.05 -19.54 22.15
N SER A 301 -1.88 -19.36 22.77
CA SER A 301 -1.62 -19.87 24.12
C SER A 301 -2.49 -19.26 25.22
N GLN A 302 -3.13 -18.11 24.95
CA GLN A 302 -4.05 -17.42 25.85
C GLN A 302 -5.52 -17.84 25.64
N GLY A 303 -5.78 -18.83 24.78
CA GLY A 303 -7.11 -19.31 24.45
C GLY A 303 -7.91 -18.45 23.47
N ARG A 304 -7.27 -17.43 22.84
CA ARG A 304 -7.93 -16.56 21.86
C ARG A 304 -7.85 -17.18 20.49
N THR A 305 -8.95 -17.19 19.76
CA THR A 305 -8.98 -17.64 18.37
C THR A 305 -8.57 -16.49 17.45
N VAL A 306 -7.55 -16.71 16.62
CA VAL A 306 -7.05 -15.79 15.61
C VAL A 306 -7.50 -16.25 14.23
N ASP A 307 -8.13 -15.38 13.49
CA ASP A 307 -8.73 -15.65 12.16
C ASP A 307 -7.73 -15.32 11.04
N PHE A 308 -7.48 -16.30 10.16
CA PHE A 308 -6.62 -16.22 8.98
C PHE A 308 -7.40 -16.21 7.66
N LYS A 309 -8.74 -16.22 7.68
CA LYS A 309 -9.56 -16.31 6.47
C LYS A 309 -9.34 -15.16 5.49
N ASN A 310 -8.94 -14.01 6.00
CA ASN A 310 -8.64 -12.83 5.20
C ASN A 310 -7.14 -12.68 4.87
N THR A 311 -6.32 -13.67 5.18
CA THR A 311 -4.89 -13.65 4.88
C THR A 311 -4.58 -14.42 3.60
N ILE A 312 -3.41 -14.13 3.03
CA ILE A 312 -2.79 -14.93 1.98
C ILE A 312 -1.54 -15.55 2.57
N ILE A 313 -1.44 -16.86 2.50
CA ILE A 313 -0.31 -17.62 3.02
C ILE A 313 0.67 -17.88 1.88
N ILE A 314 1.90 -17.42 2.03
CA ILE A 314 2.98 -17.66 1.07
C ILE A 314 4.12 -18.35 1.81
N MET A 315 4.56 -19.48 1.28
CA MET A 315 5.71 -20.24 1.77
C MET A 315 6.78 -20.24 0.70
N THR A 316 8.01 -19.82 1.01
CA THR A 316 9.11 -19.88 0.05
C THR A 316 10.02 -21.06 0.38
N SER A 317 10.57 -21.68 -0.64
CA SER A 317 11.55 -22.75 -0.51
C SER A 317 12.61 -22.68 -1.61
N ASN A 318 13.80 -23.15 -1.29
CA ASN A 318 14.91 -23.29 -2.24
C ASN A 318 15.05 -24.74 -2.74
N LEU A 319 14.12 -25.63 -2.37
CA LEU A 319 14.12 -27.02 -2.84
C LEU A 319 14.08 -27.09 -4.36
N GLY A 320 14.87 -27.98 -4.92
CA GLY A 320 14.94 -28.21 -6.36
C GLY A 320 15.58 -27.08 -7.17
N SER A 321 16.18 -26.07 -6.51
CA SER A 321 16.83 -24.94 -7.20
C SER A 321 17.95 -25.39 -8.13
N GLU A 322 18.69 -26.45 -7.79
CA GLU A 322 19.78 -26.99 -8.60
C GLU A 322 19.27 -27.50 -9.96
N TYR A 323 18.11 -28.17 -9.99
CA TYR A 323 17.53 -28.69 -11.23
C TYR A 323 17.07 -27.56 -12.18
N ILE A 324 16.64 -26.44 -11.62
CA ILE A 324 16.24 -25.27 -12.41
C ILE A 324 17.46 -24.56 -12.99
N LEU A 325 18.51 -24.37 -12.20
CA LEU A 325 19.76 -23.73 -12.63
C LEU A 325 20.48 -24.55 -13.68
N ASN A 326 20.51 -25.87 -13.52
CA ASN A 326 21.14 -26.78 -14.48
C ASN A 326 20.28 -27.00 -15.73
N LYS A 327 19.07 -26.41 -15.81
CA LYS A 327 18.15 -26.56 -16.95
C LYS A 327 17.83 -28.01 -17.29
N GLU A 328 17.68 -28.86 -16.27
CA GLU A 328 17.42 -30.27 -16.47
C GLU A 328 16.08 -30.51 -17.19
N PRO A 329 16.03 -31.39 -18.21
CA PRO A 329 14.81 -31.63 -18.97
C PRO A 329 13.63 -32.09 -18.11
N ASN A 330 13.92 -32.83 -17.02
CA ASN A 330 12.92 -33.40 -16.10
C ASN A 330 12.86 -32.62 -14.76
N ALA A 331 13.26 -31.33 -14.74
CA ALA A 331 13.32 -30.52 -13.52
C ALA A 331 12.01 -30.57 -12.70
N LYS A 332 10.85 -30.46 -13.35
CA LYS A 332 9.54 -30.52 -12.67
C LYS A 332 9.31 -31.84 -11.93
N GLU A 333 9.67 -32.97 -12.53
CA GLU A 333 9.54 -34.30 -11.89
C GLU A 333 10.51 -34.49 -10.72
N LEU A 334 11.75 -33.99 -10.87
CA LEU A 334 12.75 -34.05 -9.82
C LEU A 334 12.37 -33.20 -8.61
N ILE A 335 11.90 -31.98 -8.88
CA ILE A 335 11.38 -31.08 -7.85
C ILE A 335 10.20 -31.73 -7.10
N ASN A 336 9.25 -32.33 -7.80
CA ASN A 336 8.14 -33.02 -7.18
C ASN A 336 8.59 -34.18 -6.29
N LYS A 337 9.57 -34.99 -6.74
CA LYS A 337 10.12 -36.07 -5.92
C LYS A 337 10.77 -35.55 -4.63
N GLU A 338 11.48 -34.43 -4.73
CA GLU A 338 12.13 -33.80 -3.57
C GLU A 338 11.11 -33.21 -2.60
N LEU A 339 10.04 -32.58 -3.10
CA LEU A 339 8.91 -32.10 -2.31
C LEU A 339 8.26 -33.23 -1.50
N PHE A 340 7.95 -34.36 -2.13
CA PHE A 340 7.34 -35.51 -1.43
C PHE A 340 8.29 -36.19 -0.43
N ARG A 341 9.61 -36.00 -0.56
CA ARG A 341 10.58 -36.44 0.45
C ARG A 341 10.64 -35.51 1.66
N THR A 342 10.49 -34.20 1.43
CA THR A 342 10.65 -33.18 2.47
C THR A 342 9.35 -32.93 3.22
N PHE A 343 8.24 -32.87 2.51
CA PHE A 343 6.94 -32.54 3.07
C PHE A 343 5.98 -33.72 3.02
N LYS A 344 5.13 -33.84 4.04
CA LYS A 344 4.08 -34.86 4.06
C LYS A 344 3.06 -34.59 2.97
N PRO A 345 2.53 -35.62 2.29
CA PRO A 345 1.49 -35.47 1.27
C PRO A 345 0.26 -34.72 1.77
N GLU A 346 -0.13 -34.92 3.04
CA GLU A 346 -1.23 -34.22 3.69
C GLU A 346 -1.05 -32.71 3.64
N PHE A 347 0.14 -32.21 3.92
CA PHE A 347 0.46 -30.78 3.88
C PHE A 347 0.42 -30.23 2.46
N LEU A 348 1.06 -30.92 1.51
CA LEU A 348 1.08 -30.48 0.11
C LEU A 348 -0.32 -30.41 -0.52
N ASN A 349 -1.23 -31.31 -0.15
CA ASN A 349 -2.61 -31.34 -0.64
C ASN A 349 -3.48 -30.19 -0.09
N ARG A 350 -3.02 -29.43 0.91
CA ARG A 350 -3.73 -28.25 1.46
C ARG A 350 -3.32 -26.96 0.83
N ILE A 351 -2.26 -26.96 0.04
CA ILE A 351 -1.74 -25.81 -0.67
C ILE A 351 -2.52 -25.65 -1.97
N ASP A 352 -3.03 -24.43 -2.23
CA ASP A 352 -3.82 -24.17 -3.43
C ASP A 352 -2.96 -24.26 -4.70
N GLU A 353 -1.75 -23.69 -4.70
CA GLU A 353 -0.86 -23.73 -5.86
C GLU A 353 0.61 -23.87 -5.41
N ILE A 354 1.34 -24.79 -6.05
CA ILE A 354 2.78 -24.94 -5.92
C ILE A 354 3.43 -24.36 -7.17
N ILE A 355 4.14 -23.27 -7.03
CA ILE A 355 4.59 -22.42 -8.12
C ILE A 355 6.11 -22.47 -8.22
N THR A 356 6.61 -22.89 -9.37
CA THR A 356 8.06 -22.93 -9.65
C THR A 356 8.50 -21.63 -10.32
N PHE A 357 9.49 -20.97 -9.75
CA PHE A 357 10.09 -19.74 -10.27
C PHE A 357 11.24 -20.08 -11.19
N ASN A 358 11.24 -19.51 -12.37
CA ASN A 358 12.28 -19.70 -13.36
C ASN A 358 13.54 -18.87 -13.03
N ALA A 359 14.72 -19.34 -13.48
CA ALA A 359 15.92 -18.53 -13.48
C ALA A 359 15.73 -17.29 -14.36
N LEU A 360 16.34 -16.17 -13.97
CA LEU A 360 16.21 -14.92 -14.70
C LEU A 360 17.08 -14.91 -15.96
N SER A 361 16.52 -14.50 -17.09
CA SER A 361 17.28 -14.29 -18.34
C SER A 361 18.03 -12.95 -18.29
N LYS A 362 19.04 -12.78 -19.18
CA LYS A 362 19.74 -11.49 -19.31
C LYS A 362 18.77 -10.34 -19.59
N ASP A 363 17.79 -10.52 -20.45
CA ASP A 363 16.80 -9.49 -20.75
C ASP A 363 15.97 -9.10 -19.51
N ASN A 364 15.59 -10.10 -18.70
CA ASN A 364 14.92 -9.85 -17.44
C ASN A 364 15.77 -9.00 -16.50
N ILE A 365 17.07 -9.26 -16.46
CA ILE A 365 18.02 -8.50 -15.64
C ILE A 365 18.12 -7.04 -16.10
N TYR A 366 18.12 -6.76 -17.41
CA TYR A 366 18.07 -5.39 -17.91
C TYR A 366 16.85 -4.63 -17.39
N HIS A 367 15.69 -5.26 -17.43
CA HIS A 367 14.46 -4.67 -16.90
C HIS A 367 14.52 -4.44 -15.39
N ILE A 368 15.12 -5.39 -14.64
CA ILE A 368 15.30 -5.26 -13.19
C ILE A 368 16.23 -4.09 -12.85
N VAL A 369 17.34 -3.93 -13.56
CA VAL A 369 18.25 -2.77 -13.39
C VAL A 369 17.50 -1.48 -13.63
N ASN A 370 16.70 -1.37 -14.70
CA ASN A 370 15.91 -0.18 -14.98
C ASN A 370 14.89 0.13 -13.86
N ASN A 371 14.23 -0.91 -13.31
CA ASN A 371 13.29 -0.72 -12.20
C ASN A 371 14.00 -0.26 -10.92
N LEU A 372 15.17 -0.83 -10.60
CA LEU A 372 15.98 -0.41 -9.45
C LEU A 372 16.41 1.07 -9.57
N ILE A 373 16.74 1.53 -10.77
CA ILE A 373 17.08 2.95 -11.01
C ILE A 373 15.84 3.84 -10.86
N LYS A 374 14.68 3.42 -11.34
CA LYS A 374 13.42 4.13 -11.11
C LYS A 374 13.09 4.27 -9.63
N ASP A 375 13.36 3.23 -8.82
CA ASP A 375 13.17 3.31 -7.37
C ASP A 375 14.07 4.37 -6.73
N ILE A 376 15.29 4.57 -7.25
CA ILE A 376 16.18 5.65 -6.81
C ILE A 376 15.62 7.02 -7.24
N GLU A 377 15.11 7.14 -8.48
CA GLU A 377 14.46 8.37 -8.95
C GLU A 377 13.26 8.77 -8.07
N VAL A 378 12.42 7.80 -7.68
CA VAL A 378 11.28 8.04 -6.78
C VAL A 378 11.77 8.59 -5.42
N ARG A 379 12.85 8.05 -4.87
CA ARG A 379 13.46 8.56 -3.63
C ARG A 379 14.09 9.96 -3.77
N LEU A 380 14.46 10.35 -4.98
CA LEU A 380 15.02 11.67 -5.30
C LEU A 380 13.97 12.64 -5.88
N SER A 381 12.69 12.26 -5.85
CA SER A 381 11.59 13.07 -6.41
C SER A 381 11.51 14.48 -5.80
N ASP A 382 11.76 14.61 -4.50
CA ASP A 382 11.80 15.92 -3.82
C ASP A 382 12.88 16.86 -4.38
N LYS A 383 13.97 16.30 -4.92
CA LYS A 383 15.07 17.02 -5.56
C LYS A 383 14.87 17.17 -7.07
N GLN A 384 13.83 16.53 -7.63
CA GLN A 384 13.52 16.53 -9.06
C GLN A 384 14.69 16.05 -9.94
N ILE A 385 15.48 15.09 -9.46
CA ILE A 385 16.61 14.52 -10.19
C ILE A 385 16.16 13.28 -10.94
N LYS A 386 16.37 13.27 -12.26
CA LYS A 386 16.15 12.10 -13.12
C LYS A 386 17.47 11.42 -13.44
N ILE A 387 17.47 10.07 -13.51
CA ILE A 387 18.67 9.26 -13.71
C ILE A 387 18.55 8.49 -15.02
N LYS A 388 19.51 8.62 -15.90
CA LYS A 388 19.64 7.79 -17.10
C LYS A 388 20.91 6.98 -17.03
N LEU A 389 20.82 5.67 -17.28
CA LEU A 389 21.98 4.83 -17.49
C LEU A 389 22.24 4.66 -18.98
N THR A 390 23.50 4.75 -19.40
CA THR A 390 23.88 4.32 -20.74
C THR A 390 23.82 2.79 -20.84
N ASP A 391 23.69 2.25 -22.05
CA ASP A 391 23.68 0.81 -22.24
C ASP A 391 25.00 0.18 -21.80
N LYS A 392 26.13 0.88 -21.99
CA LYS A 392 27.45 0.48 -21.45
C LYS A 392 27.44 0.34 -19.94
N ALA A 393 26.80 1.29 -19.23
CA ALA A 393 26.71 1.24 -17.77
C ALA A 393 25.85 0.07 -17.30
N LYS A 394 24.77 -0.24 -18.02
CA LYS A 394 23.92 -1.41 -17.72
C LYS A 394 24.67 -2.72 -17.94
N ASP A 395 25.34 -2.87 -19.09
CA ASP A 395 26.15 -4.04 -19.38
C ASP A 395 27.23 -4.25 -18.31
N TYR A 396 27.91 -3.16 -17.94
CA TYR A 396 28.95 -3.21 -16.91
C TYR A 396 28.38 -3.61 -15.52
N ILE A 397 27.18 -3.14 -15.15
CA ILE A 397 26.51 -3.58 -13.92
C ILE A 397 26.25 -5.08 -13.99
N ILE A 398 25.68 -5.56 -15.10
CA ILE A 398 25.31 -6.97 -15.28
C ILE A 398 26.54 -7.86 -15.24
N ASP A 399 27.58 -7.54 -16.01
CA ASP A 399 28.79 -8.37 -16.12
C ASP A 399 29.55 -8.45 -14.78
N ASN A 400 29.46 -7.41 -13.92
CA ASN A 400 30.18 -7.39 -12.65
C ASN A 400 29.34 -7.82 -11.44
N SER A 401 28.03 -8.02 -11.60
CA SER A 401 27.17 -8.30 -10.47
C SER A 401 26.17 -9.43 -10.67
N TYR A 402 25.94 -9.86 -11.91
CA TYR A 402 25.00 -10.96 -12.16
C TYR A 402 25.67 -12.32 -11.90
N ASP A 403 24.99 -13.12 -11.10
CA ASP A 403 25.33 -14.51 -10.86
C ASP A 403 24.04 -15.33 -10.96
N GLU A 404 24.00 -16.33 -11.84
CA GLU A 404 22.82 -17.14 -12.11
C GLU A 404 22.31 -17.87 -10.85
N ALA A 405 23.23 -18.25 -9.94
CA ALA A 405 22.89 -18.91 -8.68
C ALA A 405 22.22 -17.98 -7.65
N PHE A 406 22.56 -16.68 -7.66
CA PHE A 406 22.07 -15.69 -6.70
C PHE A 406 21.03 -14.72 -7.27
N GLY A 407 20.73 -14.82 -8.56
CA GLY A 407 19.73 -14.02 -9.27
C GLY A 407 19.99 -12.51 -9.21
N ALA A 408 18.96 -11.72 -8.91
CA ALA A 408 19.06 -10.26 -8.86
C ALA A 408 19.61 -9.68 -7.53
N ARG A 409 19.83 -10.48 -6.49
CA ARG A 409 20.33 -10.00 -5.19
C ARG A 409 21.68 -9.29 -5.27
N PRO A 410 22.71 -9.84 -5.95
CA PRO A 410 24.00 -9.17 -6.10
C PRO A 410 23.88 -7.84 -6.83
N ILE A 411 23.01 -7.76 -7.85
CA ILE A 411 22.80 -6.55 -8.66
C ILE A 411 22.33 -5.38 -7.78
N LYS A 412 21.34 -5.61 -6.92
CA LYS A 412 20.84 -4.58 -6.00
C LYS A 412 21.96 -4.07 -5.08
N ARG A 413 22.77 -4.96 -4.53
CA ARG A 413 23.92 -4.57 -3.69
C ARG A 413 24.96 -3.78 -4.47
N TYR A 414 25.20 -4.18 -5.72
CA TYR A 414 26.16 -3.51 -6.60
C TYR A 414 25.71 -2.08 -6.94
N ILE A 415 24.42 -1.90 -7.27
CA ILE A 415 23.83 -0.59 -7.54
C ILE A 415 23.91 0.31 -6.30
N VAL A 416 23.56 -0.19 -5.12
CA VAL A 416 23.66 0.58 -3.87
C VAL A 416 25.11 1.04 -3.65
N LYS A 417 26.07 0.12 -3.77
CA LYS A 417 27.47 0.41 -3.48
C LYS A 417 28.09 1.39 -4.48
N ASN A 418 27.78 1.28 -5.77
CA ASN A 418 28.49 2.00 -6.82
C ASN A 418 27.67 3.19 -7.36
N ILE A 419 26.37 3.03 -7.57
CA ILE A 419 25.51 4.06 -8.18
C ILE A 419 24.93 4.99 -7.12
N GLU A 420 24.27 4.45 -6.07
CA GLU A 420 23.69 5.30 -5.02
C GLU A 420 24.79 6.10 -4.29
N SER A 421 25.95 5.46 -4.02
CA SER A 421 27.07 6.15 -3.38
C SER A 421 27.64 7.26 -4.28
N LEU A 422 27.76 7.02 -5.59
CA LEU A 422 28.21 8.01 -6.56
C LEU A 422 27.25 9.23 -6.58
N ILE A 423 25.96 8.98 -6.66
CA ILE A 423 24.93 10.04 -6.67
C ILE A 423 24.94 10.80 -5.34
N ALA A 424 24.98 10.09 -4.20
CA ALA A 424 25.01 10.70 -2.89
C ALA A 424 26.22 11.64 -2.70
N ASN A 425 27.42 11.17 -3.06
CA ASN A 425 28.64 12.00 -2.97
C ASN A 425 28.53 13.22 -3.89
N SER A 426 28.04 13.05 -5.11
CA SER A 426 27.90 14.14 -6.08
C SER A 426 26.85 15.17 -5.68
N ILE A 427 25.81 14.77 -4.94
CA ILE A 427 24.85 15.69 -4.34
C ILE A 427 25.49 16.49 -3.20
N ILE A 428 26.26 15.83 -2.31
CA ILE A 428 26.94 16.47 -1.17
C ILE A 428 28.04 17.43 -1.65
N GLU A 429 28.68 17.11 -2.76
CA GLU A 429 29.72 17.94 -3.37
C GLU A 429 29.16 19.06 -4.29
N ASP A 430 27.83 19.26 -4.30
CA ASP A 430 27.10 20.23 -5.14
C ASP A 430 27.36 20.09 -6.65
N LYS A 431 27.80 18.90 -7.10
CA LYS A 431 28.00 18.59 -8.52
C LYS A 431 26.73 18.32 -9.29
N ILE A 432 25.69 17.86 -8.60
CA ILE A 432 24.35 17.59 -9.15
C ILE A 432 23.41 18.71 -8.71
N ARG A 433 22.83 19.40 -9.68
CA ARG A 433 21.84 20.45 -9.44
C ARG A 433 20.45 19.82 -9.27
N PHE A 434 19.63 20.45 -8.43
CA PHE A 434 18.20 20.12 -8.37
C PHE A 434 17.55 20.40 -9.74
N ASN A 435 16.47 19.67 -10.01
CA ASN A 435 15.74 19.72 -11.27
C ASN A 435 16.63 19.44 -12.50
N SER A 436 17.48 18.43 -12.42
CA SER A 436 18.39 18.03 -13.50
C SER A 436 18.20 16.57 -13.90
N THR A 437 18.65 16.25 -15.11
CA THR A 437 18.76 14.86 -15.57
C THR A 437 20.23 14.50 -15.60
N ILE A 438 20.65 13.52 -14.82
CA ILE A 438 22.00 13.00 -14.80
C ILE A 438 22.10 11.76 -15.67
N THR A 439 23.17 11.65 -16.45
CA THR A 439 23.47 10.46 -17.22
C THR A 439 24.67 9.77 -16.59
N ILE A 440 24.55 8.49 -16.26
CA ILE A 440 25.64 7.71 -15.68
C ILE A 440 26.21 6.79 -16.78
N ASP A 441 27.50 6.91 -16.99
CA ASP A 441 28.25 6.08 -17.95
C ASP A 441 29.44 5.40 -17.26
N VAL A 442 30.16 4.57 -18.00
CA VAL A 442 31.38 3.88 -17.56
C VAL A 442 32.55 4.31 -18.40
N ILE A 443 33.56 4.94 -17.75
CA ILE A 443 34.83 5.32 -18.33
C ILE A 443 35.93 4.68 -17.47
N ASP A 444 36.87 3.99 -18.09
CA ASP A 444 38.01 3.33 -17.41
C ASP A 444 37.57 2.41 -16.24
N SER A 445 36.51 1.63 -16.45
CA SER A 445 35.93 0.72 -15.43
C SER A 445 35.40 1.43 -14.17
N LYS A 446 35.09 2.72 -14.26
CA LYS A 446 34.46 3.50 -13.17
C LYS A 446 33.19 4.18 -13.64
N PHE A 447 32.20 4.21 -12.78
CA PHE A 447 30.98 5.00 -13.05
C PHE A 447 31.28 6.49 -12.92
N VAL A 448 30.83 7.25 -13.90
CA VAL A 448 30.94 8.71 -13.96
C VAL A 448 29.59 9.31 -14.31
N ILE A 449 29.33 10.51 -13.79
CA ILE A 449 28.16 11.32 -14.14
C ILE A 449 28.57 12.28 -15.25
N ILE A 450 27.79 12.28 -16.35
CA ILE A 450 27.98 13.11 -17.54
C ILE A 450 26.84 14.11 -17.63
#